data_97cf2fbf465a3d171f893d585cc85ee6
#
_entry.id   97cf2fbf465a3d171f893d585cc85ee6
#
_cell.length_a   1.000
_cell.length_b   1.000
_cell.length_c   1.000
_cell.angle_alpha   90.00
_cell.angle_beta   90.00
_cell.angle_gamma   90.00
#
_symmetry.space_group_name_H-M   'P 1'
#
loop_
_entity.id
_entity.type
_entity.pdbx_description
1 polymer ?
#
loop_
_entity_poly.entity_id
_entity_poly.type
_entity_poly.pdbx_seq_one_letter_code
_entity_poly.pdbx_strand_id
1 'polypeptide(L)'
;MTLDVPKYENFSKVYDLFNDEMPYNLWLDIIKYYGENVNSILDIGSGTGTVLNALKVPRKVGIDNSLTMVEIARENDPTSEYFCDDMTQFDLSESFDMIIATADVLNYAKDVTAFGNVLQNAYKHLNKDGVFIFDVHTEYKMKTDFNYELYSDSNDDVFYTWQTIPGEAELSVWHELTFFIKVQNDLYEKFEETHYQQTYKHSDILQLANEAGFTIHHSFSDFDIDNPLTEVAERNFYILKRL
;
A
#
# COMPACT_ATOMS: atom_id res chain seq x y z
N MET A 1 14.11 33.31 -11.74
CA MET A 1 13.27 32.74 -12.78
C MET A 1 13.08 31.29 -12.38
N THR A 2 12.07 31.01 -11.58
CA THR A 2 11.70 29.64 -11.21
C THR A 2 11.05 29.04 -12.46
N LEU A 3 11.72 28.06 -13.06
CA LEU A 3 11.11 27.23 -14.08
C LEU A 3 10.02 26.42 -13.37
N ASP A 4 8.77 26.71 -13.69
CA ASP A 4 7.63 25.91 -13.31
C ASP A 4 7.68 24.60 -14.13
N VAL A 5 8.51 23.66 -13.70
CA VAL A 5 8.47 22.29 -14.22
C VAL A 5 7.26 21.63 -13.56
N PRO A 6 6.34 21.04 -14.30
CA PRO A 6 5.16 20.42 -13.72
C PRO A 6 5.59 19.39 -12.66
N LYS A 7 5.17 19.55 -11.43
CA LYS A 7 5.42 18.61 -10.30
C LYS A 7 5.08 17.16 -10.65
N TYR A 8 4.15 16.96 -11.57
CA TYR A 8 3.65 15.68 -12.08
C TYR A 8 4.70 14.88 -12.86
N GLU A 9 5.47 15.54 -13.75
CA GLU A 9 6.42 14.87 -14.64
C GLU A 9 7.64 14.33 -13.89
N ASN A 10 8.04 15.01 -12.82
CA ASN A 10 9.15 14.60 -11.96
C ASN A 10 8.74 13.48 -11.01
N PHE A 11 7.51 13.53 -10.50
CA PHE A 11 6.97 12.51 -9.62
C PHE A 11 6.75 11.16 -10.33
N SER A 12 6.28 11.18 -11.60
CA SER A 12 6.13 9.96 -12.37
C SER A 12 7.46 9.23 -12.60
N LYS A 13 8.54 9.96 -12.86
CA LYS A 13 9.88 9.36 -13.05
C LYS A 13 10.40 8.66 -11.79
N VAL A 14 10.15 9.24 -10.62
CA VAL A 14 10.51 8.62 -9.34
C VAL A 14 9.66 7.38 -9.09
N TYR A 15 8.36 7.49 -9.36
CA TYR A 15 7.44 6.38 -9.17
C TYR A 15 7.73 5.21 -10.11
N ASP A 16 8.11 5.50 -11.35
CA ASP A 16 8.53 4.49 -12.31
C ASP A 16 9.77 3.72 -11.82
N LEU A 17 10.76 4.41 -11.23
CA LEU A 17 11.93 3.76 -10.65
C LEU A 17 11.56 2.80 -9.51
N PHE A 18 10.69 3.23 -8.60
CA PHE A 18 10.21 2.35 -7.53
C PHE A 18 9.32 1.21 -8.05
N ASN A 19 8.48 1.49 -9.05
CA ASN A 19 7.61 0.49 -9.64
C ASN A 19 8.37 -0.63 -10.35
N ASP A 20 9.49 -0.32 -10.99
CA ASP A 20 10.32 -1.32 -11.68
C ASP A 20 10.92 -2.35 -10.71
N GLU A 21 11.12 -1.98 -9.44
CA GLU A 21 11.65 -2.86 -8.39
C GLU A 21 10.56 -3.59 -7.58
N MET A 22 9.31 -3.07 -7.61
CA MET A 22 8.21 -3.67 -6.83
C MET A 22 7.68 -4.95 -7.49
N PRO A 23 7.65 -6.07 -6.75
CA PRO A 23 7.20 -7.35 -7.31
C PRO A 23 5.66 -7.43 -7.39
N TYR A 24 5.01 -6.52 -8.11
CA TYR A 24 3.54 -6.45 -8.25
C TYR A 24 2.90 -7.76 -8.71
N ASN A 25 3.63 -8.53 -9.52
CA ASN A 25 3.18 -9.86 -9.95
C ASN A 25 2.88 -10.80 -8.78
N LEU A 26 3.62 -10.72 -7.68
CA LEU A 26 3.41 -11.56 -6.50
C LEU A 26 2.11 -11.18 -5.77
N TRP A 27 1.80 -9.89 -5.61
CA TRP A 27 0.50 -9.46 -5.09
C TRP A 27 -0.64 -9.89 -6.01
N LEU A 28 -0.48 -9.71 -7.33
CA LEU A 28 -1.47 -10.11 -8.31
C LEU A 28 -1.77 -11.61 -8.29
N ASP A 29 -0.77 -12.46 -8.04
CA ASP A 29 -0.97 -13.90 -7.93
C ASP A 29 -1.76 -14.27 -6.67
N ILE A 30 -1.50 -13.62 -5.53
CA ILE A 30 -2.28 -13.76 -4.30
C ILE A 30 -3.72 -13.29 -4.52
N ILE A 31 -3.92 -12.11 -5.10
CA ILE A 31 -5.25 -11.55 -5.39
C ILE A 31 -6.05 -12.50 -6.29
N LYS A 32 -5.45 -13.02 -7.35
CA LYS A 32 -6.10 -13.98 -8.26
C LYS A 32 -6.43 -15.30 -7.56
N TYR A 33 -5.56 -15.80 -6.69
CA TYR A 33 -5.78 -17.05 -5.96
C TYR A 33 -7.02 -16.98 -5.06
N TYR A 34 -7.22 -15.87 -4.33
CA TYR A 34 -8.37 -15.69 -3.45
C TYR A 34 -9.57 -15.04 -4.14
N GLY A 35 -9.41 -14.50 -5.34
CA GLY A 35 -10.39 -13.72 -6.09
C GLY A 35 -11.07 -14.46 -7.24
N GLU A 36 -11.13 -15.80 -7.23
CA GLU A 36 -11.89 -16.54 -8.24
C GLU A 36 -13.36 -16.08 -8.28
N ASN A 37 -13.80 -15.58 -9.45
CA ASN A 37 -15.18 -15.16 -9.72
C ASN A 37 -15.66 -13.88 -9.01
N VAL A 38 -14.79 -12.99 -8.56
CA VAL A 38 -15.18 -11.66 -8.07
C VAL A 38 -15.63 -10.76 -9.22
N ASN A 39 -16.71 -9.99 -9.00
CA ASN A 39 -17.25 -9.06 -9.98
C ASN A 39 -16.93 -7.61 -9.64
N SER A 40 -16.58 -7.35 -8.38
CA SER A 40 -16.26 -6.01 -7.89
C SER A 40 -15.08 -6.04 -6.91
N ILE A 41 -14.18 -5.06 -7.07
CA ILE A 41 -12.99 -4.90 -6.24
C ILE A 41 -12.79 -3.45 -5.84
N LEU A 42 -12.45 -3.23 -4.57
CA LEU A 42 -11.96 -1.95 -4.04
C LEU A 42 -10.48 -2.11 -3.67
N ASP A 43 -9.66 -1.18 -4.12
CA ASP A 43 -8.25 -1.05 -3.75
C ASP A 43 -8.08 0.16 -2.82
N ILE A 44 -7.71 -0.09 -1.57
CA ILE A 44 -7.42 0.93 -0.56
C ILE A 44 -5.93 1.27 -0.63
N GLY A 45 -5.61 2.55 -0.86
CA GLY A 45 -4.24 2.99 -1.13
C GLY A 45 -3.80 2.59 -2.54
N SER A 46 -4.66 2.84 -3.53
CA SER A 46 -4.47 2.37 -4.91
C SER A 46 -3.27 2.98 -5.64
N GLY A 47 -2.66 4.03 -5.09
CA GLY A 47 -1.55 4.74 -5.70
C GLY A 47 -1.86 5.17 -7.13
N THR A 48 -0.97 4.85 -8.06
CA THR A 48 -1.12 5.13 -9.50
C THR A 48 -2.03 4.14 -10.26
N GLY A 49 -2.72 3.25 -9.54
CA GLY A 49 -3.66 2.28 -10.12
C GLY A 49 -3.02 1.03 -10.73
N THR A 50 -1.73 0.79 -10.53
CA THR A 50 -0.96 -0.30 -11.16
C THR A 50 -1.60 -1.67 -10.91
N VAL A 51 -2.02 -1.98 -9.67
CA VAL A 51 -2.64 -3.26 -9.33
C VAL A 51 -4.01 -3.40 -9.98
N LEU A 52 -4.89 -2.39 -9.84
CA LEU A 52 -6.23 -2.41 -10.44
C LEU A 52 -6.19 -2.52 -11.96
N ASN A 53 -5.29 -1.80 -12.62
CA ASN A 53 -5.14 -1.84 -14.08
C ASN A 53 -4.80 -3.25 -14.58
N ALA A 54 -4.02 -4.02 -13.82
CA ALA A 54 -3.63 -5.39 -14.18
C ALA A 54 -4.74 -6.42 -13.95
N LEU A 55 -5.81 -6.08 -13.20
CA LEU A 55 -6.90 -7.00 -12.87
C LEU A 55 -8.03 -6.94 -13.90
N LYS A 56 -8.59 -8.12 -14.21
CA LYS A 56 -9.73 -8.29 -15.12
C LYS A 56 -11.01 -8.50 -14.33
N VAL A 57 -11.42 -7.48 -13.60
CA VAL A 57 -12.66 -7.48 -12.79
C VAL A 57 -13.63 -6.45 -13.39
N PRO A 58 -14.94 -6.75 -13.54
CA PRO A 58 -15.92 -5.88 -14.17
C PRO A 58 -16.07 -4.51 -13.50
N ARG A 59 -16.12 -4.47 -12.18
CA ARG A 59 -16.21 -3.24 -11.37
C ARG A 59 -14.91 -3.05 -10.57
N LYS A 60 -14.20 -1.98 -10.84
CA LYS A 60 -12.93 -1.65 -10.18
C LYS A 60 -13.02 -0.24 -9.60
N VAL A 61 -12.71 -0.09 -8.32
CA VAL A 61 -12.63 1.19 -7.62
C VAL A 61 -11.33 1.27 -6.85
N GLY A 62 -10.66 2.41 -6.88
CA GLY A 62 -9.50 2.73 -6.08
C GLY A 62 -9.73 3.95 -5.20
N ILE A 63 -9.19 3.94 -4.00
CA ILE A 63 -9.09 5.13 -3.16
C ILE A 63 -7.62 5.36 -2.78
N ASP A 64 -7.23 6.62 -2.74
CA ASP A 64 -5.91 7.04 -2.25
C ASP A 64 -6.02 8.41 -1.58
N ASN A 65 -5.21 8.65 -0.55
CA ASN A 65 -5.20 9.94 0.15
C ASN A 65 -4.48 11.06 -0.63
N SER A 66 -3.70 10.70 -1.64
CA SER A 66 -2.98 11.62 -2.51
C SER A 66 -3.79 11.95 -3.77
N LEU A 67 -4.22 13.22 -3.91
CA LEU A 67 -4.89 13.67 -5.13
C LEU A 67 -4.01 13.46 -6.37
N THR A 68 -2.70 13.65 -6.24
CA THR A 68 -1.73 13.43 -7.33
C THR A 68 -1.74 11.97 -7.80
N MET A 69 -1.74 11.01 -6.86
CA MET A 69 -1.82 9.58 -7.20
C MET A 69 -3.13 9.24 -7.91
N VAL A 70 -4.25 9.77 -7.41
CA VAL A 70 -5.57 9.57 -8.01
C VAL A 70 -5.63 10.12 -9.44
N GLU A 71 -5.03 11.27 -9.70
CA GLU A 71 -5.00 11.86 -11.05
C GLU A 71 -4.17 11.00 -12.02
N ILE A 72 -3.00 10.54 -11.58
CA ILE A 72 -2.17 9.60 -12.37
C ILE A 72 -2.92 8.28 -12.60
N ALA A 73 -3.58 7.73 -11.58
CA ALA A 73 -4.33 6.49 -11.71
C ALA A 73 -5.46 6.59 -12.75
N ARG A 74 -6.17 7.71 -12.78
CA ARG A 74 -7.22 7.97 -13.79
C ARG A 74 -6.68 8.05 -15.22
N GLU A 75 -5.46 8.55 -15.38
CA GLU A 75 -4.78 8.58 -16.68
C GLU A 75 -4.32 7.18 -17.11
N ASN A 76 -3.75 6.40 -16.16
CA ASN A 76 -3.23 5.06 -16.41
C ASN A 76 -4.34 4.02 -16.65
N ASP A 77 -5.45 4.10 -15.93
CA ASP A 77 -6.60 3.19 -16.07
C ASP A 77 -7.93 3.95 -16.12
N PRO A 78 -8.34 4.45 -17.29
CA PRO A 78 -9.61 5.16 -17.46
C PRO A 78 -10.83 4.23 -17.35
N THR A 79 -10.64 2.94 -17.16
CA THR A 79 -11.74 1.95 -17.02
C THR A 79 -12.15 1.71 -15.57
N SER A 80 -11.35 2.18 -14.62
CA SER A 80 -11.62 2.14 -13.18
C SER A 80 -12.08 3.50 -12.67
N GLU A 81 -12.73 3.51 -11.51
CA GLU A 81 -13.06 4.75 -10.81
C GLU A 81 -12.08 4.97 -9.65
N TYR A 82 -11.57 6.19 -9.52
CA TYR A 82 -10.61 6.54 -8.48
C TYR A 82 -11.09 7.75 -7.69
N PHE A 83 -11.00 7.67 -6.36
CA PHE A 83 -11.41 8.73 -5.44
C PHE A 83 -10.26 9.12 -4.51
N CYS A 84 -10.11 10.42 -4.27
CA CYS A 84 -9.19 10.91 -3.25
C CYS A 84 -9.92 10.89 -1.91
N ASP A 85 -9.57 9.94 -1.03
CA ASP A 85 -10.25 9.74 0.25
C ASP A 85 -9.33 9.08 1.28
N ASP A 86 -9.69 9.18 2.56
CA ASP A 86 -8.96 8.63 3.69
C ASP A 86 -9.45 7.20 3.99
N MET A 87 -8.51 6.24 4.01
CA MET A 87 -8.78 4.83 4.27
C MET A 87 -9.53 4.58 5.60
N THR A 88 -9.42 5.50 6.57
CA THR A 88 -10.04 5.35 7.89
C THR A 88 -11.52 5.76 7.93
N GLN A 89 -12.04 6.46 6.91
CA GLN A 89 -13.37 7.07 6.98
C GLN A 89 -14.12 7.22 5.64
N PHE A 90 -13.60 6.68 4.52
CA PHE A 90 -14.29 6.76 3.24
C PHE A 90 -15.71 6.16 3.28
N ASP A 91 -16.60 6.66 2.43
CA ASP A 91 -17.94 6.10 2.23
C ASP A 91 -18.33 6.16 0.76
N LEU A 92 -18.22 5.02 0.07
CA LEU A 92 -18.54 4.89 -1.35
C LEU A 92 -20.02 4.56 -1.61
N SER A 93 -20.83 4.33 -0.56
CA SER A 93 -22.24 3.93 -0.66
C SER A 93 -22.46 2.65 -1.48
N GLU A 94 -21.42 1.83 -1.66
CA GLU A 94 -21.46 0.53 -2.33
C GLU A 94 -20.61 -0.50 -1.57
N SER A 95 -20.77 -1.78 -1.91
CA SER A 95 -20.00 -2.87 -1.32
C SER A 95 -19.40 -3.74 -2.42
N PHE A 96 -18.27 -4.38 -2.11
CA PHE A 96 -17.43 -5.10 -3.05
C PHE A 96 -17.30 -6.57 -2.69
N ASP A 97 -17.08 -7.44 -3.68
CA ASP A 97 -16.81 -8.86 -3.46
C ASP A 97 -15.41 -9.08 -2.89
N MET A 98 -14.49 -8.18 -3.24
CA MET A 98 -13.12 -8.18 -2.72
C MET A 98 -12.69 -6.75 -2.38
N ILE A 99 -11.96 -6.62 -1.29
CA ILE A 99 -11.19 -5.41 -0.95
C ILE A 99 -9.73 -5.82 -0.86
N ILE A 100 -8.85 -4.98 -1.36
CA ILE A 100 -7.40 -5.15 -1.23
C ILE A 100 -6.78 -3.88 -0.63
N ALA A 101 -5.67 -4.06 0.07
CA ALA A 101 -4.78 -2.98 0.49
C ALA A 101 -3.35 -3.53 0.46
N THR A 102 -2.68 -3.35 -0.68
CA THR A 102 -1.39 -3.96 -0.99
C THR A 102 -0.23 -3.00 -0.76
N ALA A 103 0.99 -3.55 -0.66
CA ALA A 103 2.21 -2.77 -0.48
C ALA A 103 2.19 -1.92 0.79
N ASP A 104 1.95 -2.58 1.94
CA ASP A 104 2.03 -2.01 3.30
C ASP A 104 1.17 -0.75 3.54
N VAL A 105 0.11 -0.54 2.77
CA VAL A 105 -0.79 0.62 2.92
C VAL A 105 -1.33 0.74 4.35
N LEU A 106 -1.67 -0.36 5.03
CA LEU A 106 -2.18 -0.31 6.39
C LEU A 106 -1.13 0.15 7.41
N ASN A 107 0.15 0.08 7.09
CA ASN A 107 1.21 0.63 7.94
C ASN A 107 1.19 2.18 8.02
N TYR A 108 0.49 2.85 7.11
CA TYR A 108 0.23 4.29 7.19
C TYR A 108 -0.86 4.66 8.20
N ALA A 109 -1.56 3.69 8.79
CA ALA A 109 -2.46 3.97 9.92
C ALA A 109 -1.63 4.45 11.12
N LYS A 110 -1.83 5.72 11.50
CA LYS A 110 -0.98 6.45 12.45
C LYS A 110 -0.94 5.87 13.87
N ASP A 111 -1.94 5.07 14.24
CA ASP A 111 -2.07 4.43 15.54
C ASP A 111 -3.04 3.23 15.46
N VAL A 112 -3.10 2.44 16.51
CA VAL A 112 -3.96 1.25 16.62
C VAL A 112 -5.44 1.56 16.40
N THR A 113 -5.91 2.74 16.78
CA THR A 113 -7.29 3.17 16.57
C THR A 113 -7.57 3.41 15.08
N ALA A 114 -6.66 4.11 14.41
CA ALA A 114 -6.74 4.33 12.97
C ALA A 114 -6.72 3.00 12.20
N PHE A 115 -5.84 2.06 12.58
CA PHE A 115 -5.80 0.72 12.00
C PHE A 115 -7.14 -0.02 12.17
N GLY A 116 -7.71 0.00 13.39
CA GLY A 116 -9.03 -0.57 13.65
C GLY A 116 -10.15 0.08 12.83
N ASN A 117 -10.09 1.40 12.62
CA ASN A 117 -11.05 2.12 11.77
C ASN A 117 -10.97 1.67 10.31
N VAL A 118 -9.76 1.44 9.76
CA VAL A 118 -9.59 0.88 8.41
C VAL A 118 -10.29 -0.47 8.30
N LEU A 119 -10.07 -1.37 9.27
CA LEU A 119 -10.71 -2.69 9.27
C LEU A 119 -12.24 -2.59 9.35
N GLN A 120 -12.79 -1.73 10.22
CA GLN A 120 -14.24 -1.51 10.33
C GLN A 120 -14.81 -0.93 9.03
N ASN A 121 -14.08 -0.02 8.41
CA ASN A 121 -14.50 0.61 7.17
C ASN A 121 -14.47 -0.38 5.99
N ALA A 122 -13.41 -1.20 5.90
CA ALA A 122 -13.35 -2.29 4.93
C ALA A 122 -14.50 -3.30 5.16
N TYR A 123 -14.80 -3.67 6.42
CA TYR A 123 -15.92 -4.56 6.72
C TYR A 123 -17.27 -4.00 6.25
N LYS A 124 -17.51 -2.70 6.46
CA LYS A 124 -18.73 -2.01 6.01
C LYS A 124 -18.93 -2.10 4.50
N HIS A 125 -17.83 -1.97 3.74
CA HIS A 125 -17.83 -1.95 2.27
C HIS A 125 -17.60 -3.32 1.61
N LEU A 126 -17.55 -4.40 2.38
CA LEU A 126 -17.40 -5.75 1.85
C LEU A 126 -18.76 -6.45 1.76
N ASN A 127 -19.06 -7.13 0.66
CA ASN A 127 -20.24 -7.96 0.53
C ASN A 127 -20.21 -9.15 1.50
N LYS A 128 -21.37 -9.73 1.81
CA LYS A 128 -21.42 -11.01 2.51
C LYS A 128 -20.63 -12.05 1.70
N ASP A 129 -19.86 -12.90 2.40
CA ASP A 129 -18.92 -13.88 1.85
C ASP A 129 -17.73 -13.27 1.08
N GLY A 130 -17.59 -11.93 1.10
CA GLY A 130 -16.50 -11.21 0.49
C GLY A 130 -15.17 -11.37 1.24
N VAL A 131 -14.09 -11.03 0.56
CA VAL A 131 -12.70 -11.20 1.03
C VAL A 131 -11.98 -9.87 1.12
N PHE A 132 -11.32 -9.61 2.24
CA PHE A 132 -10.37 -8.51 2.39
C PHE A 132 -8.94 -9.07 2.49
N ILE A 133 -8.07 -8.59 1.60
CA ILE A 133 -6.65 -8.98 1.53
C ILE A 133 -5.81 -7.75 1.83
N PHE A 134 -4.91 -7.86 2.78
CA PHE A 134 -3.90 -6.83 3.01
C PHE A 134 -2.58 -7.43 3.48
N ASP A 135 -1.53 -6.64 3.38
CA ASP A 135 -0.21 -6.98 3.91
C ASP A 135 0.34 -5.86 4.79
N VAL A 136 1.23 -6.24 5.68
CA VAL A 136 1.94 -5.32 6.57
C VAL A 136 3.39 -5.76 6.75
N HIS A 137 4.26 -4.80 7.03
CA HIS A 137 5.59 -5.10 7.54
C HIS A 137 5.51 -5.84 8.87
N THR A 138 6.50 -6.68 9.13
CA THR A 138 6.59 -7.44 10.38
C THR A 138 7.33 -6.67 11.48
N GLU A 139 7.23 -7.18 12.71
CA GLU A 139 8.07 -6.71 13.82
C GLU A 139 9.57 -6.90 13.52
N TYR A 140 9.91 -8.00 12.84
CA TYR A 140 11.29 -8.28 12.44
C TYR A 140 11.83 -7.18 11.53
N LYS A 141 11.13 -6.88 10.44
CA LYS A 141 11.55 -5.84 9.49
C LYS A 141 11.70 -4.48 10.14
N MET A 142 10.77 -4.08 11.02
CA MET A 142 10.87 -2.81 11.75
C MET A 142 12.10 -2.73 12.66
N LYS A 143 12.53 -3.86 13.25
CA LYS A 143 13.65 -3.91 14.20
C LYS A 143 15.00 -4.14 13.53
N THR A 144 15.04 -4.68 12.31
CA THR A 144 16.28 -5.00 11.59
C THR A 144 16.50 -4.08 10.40
N ASP A 145 15.63 -4.14 9.39
CA ASP A 145 15.86 -3.50 8.09
C ASP A 145 15.53 -2.00 8.13
N PHE A 146 14.71 -1.56 9.10
CA PHE A 146 14.34 -0.15 9.26
C PHE A 146 14.97 0.50 10.50
N ASN A 147 16.07 -0.07 11.00
CA ASN A 147 16.75 0.39 12.20
C ASN A 147 18.00 1.22 11.88
N TYR A 148 17.82 2.50 11.53
CA TYR A 148 18.88 3.44 11.13
C TYR A 148 19.65 3.00 9.87
N GLU A 149 18.96 2.40 8.91
CA GLU A 149 19.56 1.99 7.64
C GLU A 149 19.50 3.12 6.61
N LEU A 150 20.43 3.06 5.67
CA LEU A 150 20.52 3.98 4.53
C LEU A 150 20.61 3.18 3.23
N TYR A 151 19.59 3.31 2.43
CA TYR A 151 19.53 2.73 1.10
C TYR A 151 19.79 3.82 0.04
N SER A 152 20.30 3.44 -1.09
CA SER A 152 20.41 4.35 -2.24
C SER A 152 20.43 3.55 -3.53
N ASP A 153 19.82 4.08 -4.56
CA ASP A 153 19.90 3.54 -5.90
C ASP A 153 19.82 4.64 -6.95
N SER A 154 20.10 4.30 -8.22
CA SER A 154 20.09 5.26 -9.30
C SER A 154 19.88 4.59 -10.66
N ASN A 155 19.24 5.34 -11.56
CA ASN A 155 19.26 5.08 -12.99
C ASN A 155 19.83 6.31 -13.75
N ASP A 156 19.66 6.37 -15.08
CA ASP A 156 20.18 7.48 -15.89
C ASP A 156 19.56 8.84 -15.57
N ASP A 157 18.34 8.86 -15.01
CA ASP A 157 17.53 10.06 -14.78
C ASP A 157 17.33 10.41 -13.31
N VAL A 158 17.41 9.44 -12.40
CA VAL A 158 17.10 9.61 -10.99
C VAL A 158 18.18 8.99 -10.11
N PHE A 159 18.59 9.71 -9.07
CA PHE A 159 19.31 9.17 -7.92
C PHE A 159 18.50 9.42 -6.67
N TYR A 160 18.40 8.44 -5.77
CA TYR A 160 17.75 8.64 -4.48
C TYR A 160 18.56 8.09 -3.31
N THR A 161 18.28 8.65 -2.14
CA THR A 161 18.64 8.06 -0.85
C THR A 161 17.38 7.87 -0.03
N TRP A 162 17.31 6.76 0.68
CA TRP A 162 16.24 6.43 1.59
C TRP A 162 16.82 6.06 2.94
N GLN A 163 16.62 6.93 3.93
CA GLN A 163 17.04 6.71 5.30
C GLN A 163 15.85 6.26 6.14
N THR A 164 16.05 5.25 6.99
CA THR A 164 15.06 4.80 7.96
C THR A 164 15.49 5.21 9.36
N ILE A 165 14.54 5.73 10.14
CA ILE A 165 14.77 6.20 11.51
C ILE A 165 13.65 5.63 12.39
N PRO A 166 13.94 4.85 13.46
CA PRO A 166 12.92 4.39 14.38
C PRO A 166 12.08 5.55 14.89
N GLY A 167 10.74 5.39 14.82
CA GLY A 167 9.80 6.39 15.32
C GLY A 167 9.61 6.34 16.83
N GLU A 168 8.77 7.23 17.35
CA GLU A 168 8.52 7.37 18.80
C GLU A 168 7.62 6.25 19.36
N ALA A 169 6.75 5.68 18.53
CA ALA A 169 5.91 4.55 18.92
C ALA A 169 6.65 3.21 18.74
N GLU A 170 6.25 2.21 19.51
CA GLU A 170 6.76 0.85 19.33
C GLU A 170 6.43 0.37 17.90
N LEU A 171 7.39 -0.24 17.21
CA LEU A 171 7.25 -0.77 15.85
C LEU A 171 6.89 0.29 14.80
N SER A 172 7.38 1.52 14.97
CA SER A 172 7.20 2.60 13.99
C SER A 172 8.53 3.04 13.39
N VAL A 173 8.45 3.65 12.22
CA VAL A 173 9.59 4.13 11.45
C VAL A 173 9.25 5.41 10.70
N TRP A 174 10.21 6.32 10.62
CA TRP A 174 10.25 7.41 9.67
C TRP A 174 11.10 7.00 8.47
N HIS A 175 10.56 7.16 7.29
CA HIS A 175 11.27 7.03 6.02
C HIS A 175 11.54 8.42 5.49
N GLU A 176 12.81 8.80 5.42
CA GLU A 176 13.26 10.06 4.83
C GLU A 176 13.86 9.77 3.45
N LEU A 177 13.17 10.21 2.41
CA LEU A 177 13.61 10.02 1.03
C LEU A 177 14.08 11.35 0.44
N THR A 178 15.22 11.31 -0.21
CA THR A 178 15.74 12.45 -0.98
C THR A 178 15.98 11.99 -2.41
N PHE A 179 15.33 12.65 -3.35
CA PHE A 179 15.44 12.38 -4.78
C PHE A 179 16.20 13.51 -5.47
N PHE A 180 17.01 13.13 -6.44
CA PHE A 180 17.67 14.01 -7.38
C PHE A 180 17.27 13.58 -8.78
N ILE A 181 16.45 14.38 -9.45
CA ILE A 181 15.88 14.08 -10.77
C ILE A 181 16.58 14.93 -11.81
N LYS A 182 17.11 14.30 -12.83
CA LYS A 182 17.78 14.98 -13.94
C LYS A 182 16.75 15.76 -14.78
N VAL A 183 16.94 17.07 -14.88
CA VAL A 183 16.02 17.95 -15.60
C VAL A 183 16.59 18.43 -16.94
N GLN A 184 17.83 18.91 -17.00
CA GLN A 184 18.53 19.35 -18.22
C GLN A 184 20.06 19.36 -18.00
N ASN A 185 20.85 19.00 -19.03
CA ASN A 185 22.30 19.25 -19.11
C ASN A 185 23.06 18.94 -17.79
N ASP A 186 22.83 17.78 -17.19
CA ASP A 186 23.43 17.36 -15.91
C ASP A 186 23.04 18.22 -14.69
N LEU A 187 21.97 18.98 -14.79
CA LEU A 187 21.34 19.63 -13.66
C LEU A 187 20.27 18.70 -13.07
N TYR A 188 20.20 18.70 -11.74
CA TYR A 188 19.24 17.88 -10.99
C TYR A 188 18.34 18.78 -10.15
N GLU A 189 17.08 18.43 -10.09
CA GLU A 189 16.13 18.97 -9.14
C GLU A 189 16.08 18.06 -7.92
N LYS A 190 16.24 18.64 -6.72
CA LYS A 190 16.13 17.90 -5.47
C LYS A 190 14.71 18.02 -4.93
N PHE A 191 14.16 16.88 -4.48
CA PHE A 191 12.95 16.91 -3.70
C PHE A 191 13.00 15.88 -2.56
N GLU A 192 12.23 16.10 -1.49
CA GLU A 192 12.25 15.30 -0.28
C GLU A 192 10.85 14.88 0.09
N GLU A 193 10.72 13.64 0.55
CA GLU A 193 9.50 13.08 1.13
C GLU A 193 9.81 12.48 2.49
N THR A 194 8.83 12.54 3.38
CA THR A 194 8.91 11.90 4.68
C THR A 194 7.63 11.13 4.93
N HIS A 195 7.77 9.84 5.22
CA HIS A 195 6.65 8.95 5.51
C HIS A 195 6.81 8.38 6.90
N TYR A 196 5.71 8.31 7.63
CA TYR A 196 5.62 7.59 8.89
C TYR A 196 4.83 6.32 8.70
N GLN A 197 5.40 5.20 9.13
CA GLN A 197 4.73 3.91 9.14
C GLN A 197 4.83 3.27 10.51
N GLN A 198 3.80 2.49 10.86
CA GLN A 198 3.76 1.69 12.07
C GLN A 198 3.18 0.32 11.76
N THR A 199 3.80 -0.73 12.29
CA THR A 199 3.20 -2.06 12.29
C THR A 199 2.68 -2.43 13.67
N TYR A 200 1.94 -3.54 13.72
CA TYR A 200 1.29 -4.04 14.93
C TYR A 200 1.62 -5.51 15.12
N LYS A 201 1.60 -5.99 16.36
CA LYS A 201 1.78 -7.40 16.65
C LYS A 201 0.68 -8.23 16.00
N HIS A 202 1.04 -9.42 15.55
CA HIS A 202 0.06 -10.33 14.95
C HIS A 202 -1.20 -10.51 15.82
N SER A 203 -1.04 -10.66 17.15
CA SER A 203 -2.15 -10.78 18.09
C SER A 203 -3.10 -9.59 18.07
N ASP A 204 -2.55 -8.38 17.93
CA ASP A 204 -3.34 -7.15 17.93
C ASP A 204 -4.13 -7.00 16.62
N ILE A 205 -3.51 -7.36 15.49
CA ILE A 205 -4.18 -7.40 14.17
C ILE A 205 -5.35 -8.39 14.20
N LEU A 206 -5.16 -9.60 14.75
CA LEU A 206 -6.23 -10.59 14.88
C LEU A 206 -7.37 -10.10 15.78
N GLN A 207 -7.04 -9.46 16.91
CA GLN A 207 -8.04 -8.90 17.80
C GLN A 207 -8.87 -7.83 17.09
N LEU A 208 -8.22 -6.85 16.45
CA LEU A 208 -8.89 -5.77 15.73
C LEU A 208 -9.75 -6.28 14.57
N ALA A 209 -9.26 -7.29 13.82
CA ALA A 209 -10.04 -7.92 12.76
C ALA A 209 -11.33 -8.59 13.31
N ASN A 210 -11.22 -9.32 14.43
CA ASN A 210 -12.39 -9.90 15.09
C ASN A 210 -13.35 -8.83 15.64
N GLU A 211 -12.84 -7.75 16.23
CA GLU A 211 -13.65 -6.63 16.71
C GLU A 211 -14.39 -5.91 15.58
N ALA A 212 -13.79 -5.83 14.38
CA ALA A 212 -14.44 -5.32 13.18
C ALA A 212 -15.50 -6.29 12.60
N GLY A 213 -15.53 -7.54 13.03
CA GLY A 213 -16.49 -8.57 12.60
C GLY A 213 -15.95 -9.57 11.57
N PHE A 214 -14.69 -9.49 11.23
CA PHE A 214 -14.07 -10.43 10.29
C PHE A 214 -13.80 -11.80 10.90
N THR A 215 -13.85 -12.82 10.05
CA THR A 215 -13.25 -14.14 10.31
C THR A 215 -11.90 -14.20 9.61
N ILE A 216 -10.86 -14.63 10.35
CA ILE A 216 -9.54 -14.87 9.76
C ILE A 216 -9.61 -16.13 8.91
N HIS A 217 -9.44 -15.98 7.60
CA HIS A 217 -9.45 -17.11 6.67
C HIS A 217 -8.06 -17.71 6.51
N HIS A 218 -7.04 -16.87 6.34
CA HIS A 218 -5.65 -17.29 6.21
C HIS A 218 -4.70 -16.16 6.64
N SER A 219 -3.50 -16.53 7.06
CA SER A 219 -2.37 -15.61 7.23
C SER A 219 -1.06 -16.35 6.93
N PHE A 220 -0.17 -15.70 6.19
CA PHE A 220 1.09 -16.28 5.71
C PHE A 220 2.15 -15.19 5.53
N SER A 221 3.40 -15.59 5.26
CA SER A 221 4.55 -14.69 5.17
C SER A 221 5.17 -14.68 3.76
N ASP A 222 5.78 -13.53 3.41
CA ASP A 222 6.74 -13.38 2.32
C ASP A 222 6.25 -13.90 0.96
N PHE A 223 4.99 -13.60 0.60
CA PHE A 223 4.33 -13.96 -0.67
C PHE A 223 4.12 -15.45 -0.93
N ASP A 224 4.45 -16.32 0.01
CA ASP A 224 4.26 -17.76 -0.12
C ASP A 224 3.05 -18.20 0.71
N ILE A 225 1.94 -18.52 0.04
CA ILE A 225 0.68 -18.90 0.69
C ILE A 225 0.80 -20.15 1.57
N ASP A 226 1.77 -20.99 1.33
CA ASP A 226 2.04 -22.20 2.11
C ASP A 226 3.04 -21.94 3.27
N ASN A 227 3.66 -20.75 3.33
CA ASN A 227 4.61 -20.36 4.36
C ASN A 227 3.88 -19.80 5.58
N PRO A 228 3.85 -20.51 6.73
CA PRO A 228 3.20 -19.98 7.94
C PRO A 228 3.91 -18.71 8.42
N LEU A 229 3.25 -17.94 9.25
CA LEU A 229 3.86 -16.77 9.89
C LEU A 229 5.12 -17.16 10.66
N THR A 230 6.22 -16.47 10.42
CA THR A 230 7.52 -16.70 11.06
C THR A 230 8.04 -15.43 11.73
N GLU A 231 8.91 -15.61 12.74
CA GLU A 231 9.51 -14.48 13.48
C GLU A 231 10.54 -13.69 12.67
N VAL A 232 11.01 -14.22 11.54
CA VAL A 232 12.03 -13.62 10.67
C VAL A 232 11.49 -13.20 9.31
N ALA A 233 10.20 -13.30 9.10
CA ALA A 233 9.56 -12.81 7.89
C ALA A 233 9.64 -11.28 7.79
N GLU A 234 9.69 -10.75 6.59
CA GLU A 234 9.67 -9.31 6.36
C GLU A 234 8.26 -8.76 6.19
N ARG A 235 7.34 -9.58 5.68
CA ARG A 235 5.96 -9.19 5.33
C ARG A 235 4.96 -10.27 5.72
N ASN A 236 3.87 -9.85 6.36
CA ASN A 236 2.76 -10.74 6.68
C ASN A 236 1.52 -10.35 5.87
N PHE A 237 0.87 -11.36 5.32
CA PHE A 237 -0.40 -11.25 4.60
C PHE A 237 -1.55 -11.74 5.46
N TYR A 238 -2.69 -11.06 5.36
CA TYR A 238 -3.93 -11.39 6.04
C TYR A 238 -5.07 -11.48 5.04
N ILE A 239 -5.77 -12.59 5.07
CA ILE A 239 -6.95 -12.88 4.28
C ILE A 239 -8.14 -12.98 5.23
N LEU A 240 -8.98 -11.97 5.21
CA LEU A 240 -10.13 -11.86 6.09
C LEU A 240 -11.42 -12.09 5.31
N LYS A 241 -12.45 -12.65 5.96
CA LYS A 241 -13.77 -12.88 5.35
C LYS A 241 -14.88 -12.23 6.16
N ARG A 242 -15.86 -11.66 5.47
CA ARG A 242 -17.15 -11.27 6.01
C ARG A 242 -18.16 -12.42 5.81
N LEU A 243 -18.52 -13.13 6.89
CA LEU A 243 -19.49 -14.23 6.86
C LEU A 243 -20.94 -13.73 7.01
#